data_0752a7d9564cc56e4252bfb7f6cb13ec
#
_entry.id   0752a7d9564cc56e4252bfb7f6cb13ec
#
_cell.length_a   1.000
_cell.length_b   1.000
_cell.length_c   1.000
_cell.angle_alpha   90.00
_cell.angle_beta   90.00
_cell.angle_gamma   90.00
#
_symmetry.space_group_name_H-M   'P 1'
#
loop_
_entity.id
_entity.type
_entity.pdbx_description
1 polymer ?
#
loop_
_entity_poly.entity_id
_entity_poly.type
_entity_poly.pdbx_seq_one_letter_code
_entity_poly.pdbx_strand_id
1 'polypeptide(L)'
;MAKSSKYDKAAADYAVGFVECLCHTKGTWAGKPFELIDWQERIIRDLFGILKPNGYRQFNTAYVEIPKKQGKQLALDTKIPTPDGFKTMGELQIGDTVFDEQGKPCRVVAKSDVDDTEQAYRLNFRDGSTIVAGERHLWNVEHIIGKPHLVLWTTGEIYHCTVKHREKYRDNEKEARRSVIRIPVAKPLELAEGELPIAPYLYGYWLGNGCATKPEITVRDEDLQAVIRNVPYHPYNTIQQPGSVRVYYHELRKILVPTFRDKVISVAYLRASQHQRWELLQGLMDSDGCIASRKAQSVYVSTIKRLAESVRELLWSLGIKNAMKESPSTRYGQPTGETLYTIRFTTFDDQPTSKLHRKICRKRERVKETRSCFHYLADIEPLQ
;
A
#
# COMPACT_ATOMS: atom_id res chain seq x y z
N MET A 1 8.41 40.92 33.32
CA MET A 1 8.21 40.50 31.93
C MET A 1 9.54 39.97 31.38
N ALA A 2 9.63 38.69 30.97
CA ALA A 2 10.85 38.16 30.36
C ALA A 2 11.04 38.84 28.99
N LYS A 3 12.24 39.40 28.75
CA LYS A 3 12.58 39.99 27.45
C LYS A 3 12.52 38.90 26.39
N SER A 4 11.72 39.11 25.33
CA SER A 4 11.57 38.16 24.22
C SER A 4 12.87 38.07 23.41
N SER A 5 13.17 36.89 22.88
CA SER A 5 14.26 36.67 21.90
C SER A 5 14.04 37.56 20.68
N LYS A 6 15.12 38.03 20.05
CA LYS A 6 15.10 38.88 18.86
C LYS A 6 15.85 38.21 17.73
N TYR A 7 15.40 38.42 16.50
CA TYR A 7 16.13 38.02 15.30
C TYR A 7 17.27 39.03 15.02
N ASP A 8 18.48 38.53 14.92
CA ASP A 8 19.68 39.25 14.55
C ASP A 8 20.12 38.83 13.15
N LYS A 9 19.93 39.75 12.19
CA LYS A 9 20.25 39.48 10.77
C LYS A 9 21.75 39.27 10.57
N ALA A 10 22.61 40.01 11.31
CA ALA A 10 24.06 39.89 11.12
C ALA A 10 24.57 38.51 11.61
N ALA A 11 24.06 38.01 12.73
CA ALA A 11 24.36 36.68 13.20
C ALA A 11 23.89 35.59 12.22
N ALA A 12 22.69 35.74 11.62
CA ALA A 12 22.17 34.85 10.61
C ALA A 12 23.02 34.87 9.33
N ASP A 13 23.35 36.07 8.80
CA ASP A 13 24.18 36.24 7.60
C ASP A 13 25.59 35.66 7.82
N TYR A 14 26.17 35.83 8.98
CA TYR A 14 27.46 35.24 9.33
C TYR A 14 27.44 33.71 9.30
N ALA A 15 26.40 33.10 9.84
CA ALA A 15 26.26 31.66 9.86
C ALA A 15 26.04 31.06 8.45
N VAL A 16 25.24 31.72 7.61
CA VAL A 16 25.05 31.35 6.19
C VAL A 16 26.37 31.44 5.45
N GLY A 17 27.06 32.59 5.50
CA GLY A 17 28.35 32.79 4.82
C GLY A 17 29.43 31.80 5.29
N PHE A 18 29.43 31.41 6.58
CA PHE A 18 30.33 30.37 7.07
C PHE A 18 30.07 29.02 6.41
N VAL A 19 28.81 28.59 6.28
CA VAL A 19 28.47 27.31 5.63
C VAL A 19 28.81 27.34 4.13
N GLU A 20 28.58 28.44 3.45
CA GLU A 20 28.90 28.61 2.02
C GLU A 20 30.41 28.70 1.73
N CYS A 21 31.23 29.02 2.74
CA CYS A 21 32.68 28.88 2.64
C CYS A 21 33.18 27.43 2.68
N LEU A 22 32.34 26.45 3.05
CA LEU A 22 32.72 25.05 3.11
C LEU A 22 32.68 24.45 1.69
N CYS A 23 33.45 23.39 1.48
CA CYS A 23 33.45 22.63 0.22
C CYS A 23 32.97 21.18 0.44
N HIS A 24 32.35 20.61 -0.58
CA HIS A 24 32.05 19.18 -0.59
C HIS A 24 33.33 18.37 -0.54
N THR A 25 33.35 17.35 0.33
CA THR A 25 34.56 16.51 0.54
C THR A 25 34.53 15.19 -0.23
N LYS A 26 33.36 14.78 -0.78
CA LYS A 26 33.17 13.49 -1.46
C LYS A 26 32.21 13.61 -2.65
N GLY A 27 32.31 12.63 -3.56
CA GLY A 27 31.43 12.49 -4.73
C GLY A 27 31.78 13.42 -5.87
N THR A 28 30.89 13.57 -6.84
CA THR A 28 31.03 14.43 -8.04
C THR A 28 31.15 15.92 -7.73
N TRP A 29 30.83 16.33 -6.50
CA TRP A 29 30.87 17.70 -6.00
C TRP A 29 32.11 18.00 -5.17
N ALA A 30 33.01 17.04 -4.96
CA ALA A 30 34.22 17.24 -4.16
C ALA A 30 35.01 18.46 -4.65
N GLY A 31 35.36 19.34 -3.72
CA GLY A 31 36.07 20.59 -3.97
C GLY A 31 35.22 21.76 -4.46
N LYS A 32 33.92 21.56 -4.72
CA LYS A 32 33.01 22.67 -5.06
C LYS A 32 32.46 23.31 -3.77
N PRO A 33 32.26 24.66 -3.76
CA PRO A 33 31.63 25.35 -2.62
C PRO A 33 30.26 24.78 -2.28
N PHE A 34 29.87 24.94 -1.05
CA PHE A 34 28.52 24.59 -0.60
C PHE A 34 27.57 25.72 -1.01
N GLU A 35 26.58 25.41 -1.84
CA GLU A 35 25.51 26.35 -2.19
C GLU A 35 24.25 25.93 -1.41
N LEU A 36 23.80 26.81 -0.51
CA LEU A 36 22.59 26.58 0.28
C LEU A 36 21.37 26.89 -0.59
N ILE A 37 20.44 25.94 -0.65
CA ILE A 37 19.11 26.19 -1.22
C ILE A 37 18.21 26.86 -0.18
N ASP A 38 17.18 27.56 -0.61
CA ASP A 38 16.34 28.47 0.20
C ASP A 38 15.91 27.90 1.54
N TRP A 39 15.46 26.66 1.59
CA TRP A 39 15.01 26.05 2.84
C TRP A 39 16.17 25.71 3.80
N GLN A 40 17.36 25.36 3.30
CA GLN A 40 18.56 25.12 4.11
C GLN A 40 19.05 26.44 4.72
N GLU A 41 19.12 27.46 3.89
CA GLU A 41 19.46 28.83 4.31
C GLU A 41 18.50 29.31 5.40
N ARG A 42 17.19 29.13 5.21
CA ARG A 42 16.16 29.49 6.19
C ARG A 42 16.38 28.82 7.54
N ILE A 43 16.63 27.49 7.56
CA ILE A 43 16.90 26.76 8.82
C ILE A 43 18.13 27.33 9.53
N ILE A 44 19.22 27.57 8.79
CA ILE A 44 20.46 28.13 9.37
C ILE A 44 20.19 29.52 9.93
N ARG A 45 19.47 30.35 9.19
CA ARG A 45 19.09 31.71 9.63
C ARG A 45 18.28 31.68 10.94
N ASP A 46 17.28 30.79 11.03
CA ASP A 46 16.45 30.68 12.24
C ASP A 46 17.23 30.14 13.43
N LEU A 47 18.11 29.15 13.22
CA LEU A 47 18.92 28.56 14.30
C LEU A 47 19.96 29.52 14.89
N PHE A 48 20.58 30.33 14.05
CA PHE A 48 21.71 31.18 14.46
C PHE A 48 21.32 32.65 14.60
N GLY A 49 20.26 33.10 13.92
CA GLY A 49 19.79 34.48 14.00
C GLY A 49 18.85 34.78 15.14
N ILE A 50 18.18 33.76 15.74
CA ILE A 50 17.30 34.00 16.89
C ILE A 50 18.14 33.97 18.18
N LEU A 51 18.32 35.15 18.80
CA LEU A 51 19.17 35.32 19.97
C LEU A 51 18.33 35.62 21.22
N LYS A 52 18.80 35.11 22.36
CA LYS A 52 18.30 35.46 23.70
C LYS A 52 18.73 36.92 24.04
N PRO A 53 18.10 37.56 25.04
CA PRO A 53 18.49 38.90 25.49
C PRO A 53 19.94 39.08 25.96
N ASN A 54 20.61 37.96 26.29
CA ASN A 54 22.02 37.93 26.67
C ASN A 54 23.00 37.71 25.48
N GLY A 55 22.49 37.72 24.22
CA GLY A 55 23.28 37.57 23.02
C GLY A 55 23.61 36.12 22.63
N TYR A 56 23.24 35.14 23.43
CA TYR A 56 23.43 33.73 23.09
C TYR A 56 22.28 33.21 22.19
N ARG A 57 22.58 32.20 21.41
CA ARG A 57 21.57 31.52 20.55
C ARG A 57 20.38 31.04 21.37
N GLN A 58 19.19 31.21 20.85
CA GLN A 58 17.95 30.68 21.44
C GLN A 58 17.96 29.17 21.48
N PHE A 59 18.43 28.53 20.40
CA PHE A 59 18.43 27.08 20.22
C PHE A 59 19.85 26.54 20.40
N ASN A 60 20.05 25.63 21.36
CA ASN A 60 21.31 24.90 21.56
C ASN A 60 21.29 23.55 20.84
N THR A 61 20.11 23.03 20.56
CA THR A 61 19.87 21.77 19.87
C THR A 61 18.73 21.97 18.89
N ALA A 62 18.89 21.51 17.66
CA ALA A 62 17.84 21.44 16.66
C ALA A 62 17.76 20.01 16.15
N TYR A 63 16.55 19.48 16.08
CA TYR A 63 16.27 18.24 15.37
C TYR A 63 15.79 18.61 13.97
N VAL A 64 16.61 18.33 12.97
CA VAL A 64 16.28 18.56 11.57
C VAL A 64 16.10 17.19 10.93
N GLU A 65 14.86 16.76 10.75
CA GLU A 65 14.53 15.54 10.02
C GLU A 65 14.37 15.88 8.53
N ILE A 66 15.43 15.60 7.78
CA ILE A 66 15.42 15.73 6.33
C ILE A 66 15.46 14.31 5.78
N PRO A 67 14.51 13.91 4.92
CA PRO A 67 14.61 12.65 4.19
C PRO A 67 15.95 12.65 3.44
N LYS A 68 16.84 11.71 3.77
CA LYS A 68 18.12 11.57 3.08
C LYS A 68 17.89 11.50 1.58
N LYS A 69 18.57 12.40 0.84
CA LYS A 69 18.53 12.51 -0.63
C LYS A 69 17.10 12.71 -1.17
N GLN A 70 16.73 13.95 -1.37
CA GLN A 70 15.56 14.34 -2.17
C GLN A 70 15.78 13.92 -3.61
N GLY A 71 15.36 12.74 -3.95
CA GLY A 71 15.45 12.11 -5.26
C GLY A 71 14.60 10.87 -5.21
N LYS A 72 13.31 11.00 -4.84
CA LYS A 72 12.33 9.91 -4.94
C LYS A 72 11.78 9.92 -6.35
N GLN A 73 12.52 9.32 -7.27
CA GLN A 73 12.14 9.28 -8.68
C GLN A 73 11.45 7.95 -8.95
N LEU A 74 10.14 7.93 -8.73
CA LEU A 74 9.25 6.92 -9.27
C LEU A 74 8.74 7.40 -10.63
N ALA A 75 8.37 6.47 -11.51
CA ALA A 75 7.72 6.81 -12.77
C ALA A 75 6.47 7.66 -12.52
N LEU A 76 6.23 8.64 -13.38
CA LEU A 76 5.18 9.65 -13.20
C LEU A 76 3.77 9.04 -13.15
N ASP A 77 3.57 7.89 -13.74
CA ASP A 77 2.32 7.12 -13.75
C ASP A 77 2.15 6.20 -12.53
N THR A 78 3.16 6.14 -11.65
CA THR A 78 3.07 5.33 -10.41
C THR A 78 1.95 5.84 -9.53
N LYS A 79 1.01 4.96 -9.21
CA LYS A 79 -0.15 5.27 -8.35
C LYS A 79 0.24 5.34 -6.88
N ILE A 80 -0.01 6.48 -6.29
CA ILE A 80 0.24 6.78 -4.87
C ILE A 80 -1.11 6.87 -4.15
N PRO A 81 -1.34 6.13 -3.06
CA PRO A 81 -2.58 6.21 -2.31
C PRO A 81 -2.70 7.54 -1.58
N THR A 82 -3.90 8.13 -1.64
CA THR A 82 -4.29 9.34 -0.91
C THR A 82 -5.59 9.07 -0.15
N PRO A 83 -6.01 9.94 0.78
CA PRO A 83 -7.30 9.79 1.46
C PRO A 83 -8.49 9.79 0.50
N ASP A 84 -8.37 10.42 -0.67
CA ASP A 84 -9.46 10.56 -1.65
C ASP A 84 -9.40 9.55 -2.80
N GLY A 85 -8.44 8.64 -2.79
CA GLY A 85 -8.23 7.66 -3.85
C GLY A 85 -6.76 7.53 -4.24
N PHE A 86 -6.49 7.30 -5.52
CA PHE A 86 -5.12 7.33 -6.05
C PHE A 86 -4.86 8.62 -6.82
N LYS A 87 -3.67 9.18 -6.63
CA LYS A 87 -3.03 10.11 -7.55
C LYS A 87 -1.81 9.44 -8.16
N THR A 88 -1.45 9.80 -9.38
CA THR A 88 -0.15 9.41 -9.93
C THR A 88 0.96 10.26 -9.31
N MET A 89 2.19 9.77 -9.34
CA MET A 89 3.36 10.52 -8.85
C MET A 89 3.48 11.89 -9.51
N GLY A 90 3.15 11.97 -10.80
CA GLY A 90 3.15 13.23 -11.56
C GLY A 90 2.08 14.24 -11.11
N GLU A 91 0.92 13.75 -10.67
CA GLU A 91 -0.23 14.57 -10.22
C GLU A 91 -0.08 15.10 -8.79
N LEU A 92 0.80 14.49 -7.95
CA LEU A 92 1.00 14.95 -6.59
C LEU A 92 1.51 16.39 -6.54
N GLN A 93 0.98 17.16 -5.61
CA GLN A 93 1.35 18.55 -5.35
C GLN A 93 1.82 18.72 -3.91
N ILE A 94 2.58 19.79 -3.65
CA ILE A 94 2.95 20.20 -2.30
C ILE A 94 1.67 20.48 -1.51
N GLY A 95 1.58 19.91 -0.31
CA GLY A 95 0.40 20.01 0.57
C GLY A 95 -0.57 18.83 0.45
N ASP A 96 -0.47 17.98 -0.60
CA ASP A 96 -1.25 16.75 -0.69
C ASP A 96 -0.96 15.83 0.49
N THR A 97 -1.97 15.06 0.90
CA THR A 97 -1.81 14.02 1.93
C THR A 97 -1.57 12.67 1.26
N VAL A 98 -0.51 12.01 1.68
CA VAL A 98 -0.13 10.64 1.31
C VAL A 98 0.06 9.80 2.57
N PHE A 99 0.53 8.57 2.47
CA PHE A 99 0.75 7.69 3.62
C PHE A 99 2.20 7.26 3.71
N ASP A 100 2.72 7.18 4.94
CA ASP A 100 4.02 6.59 5.24
C ASP A 100 3.96 5.04 5.28
N GLU A 101 5.09 4.39 5.57
CA GLU A 101 5.20 2.93 5.66
C GLU A 101 4.45 2.34 6.87
N GLN A 102 4.10 3.15 7.87
CA GLN A 102 3.25 2.76 9.00
C GLN A 102 1.76 2.94 8.69
N GLY A 103 1.42 3.47 7.52
CA GLY A 103 0.06 3.76 7.10
C GLY A 103 -0.48 5.08 7.61
N LYS A 104 0.35 5.90 8.25
CA LYS A 104 -0.08 7.19 8.79
C LYS A 104 -0.11 8.26 7.72
N PRO A 105 -1.11 9.15 7.76
CA PRO A 105 -1.17 10.26 6.83
C PRO A 105 -0.01 11.23 7.06
N CYS A 106 0.68 11.60 5.99
CA CYS A 106 1.74 12.59 5.98
C CYS A 106 1.58 13.54 4.78
N ARG A 107 2.14 14.73 4.88
CA ARG A 107 2.02 15.75 3.82
C ARG A 107 3.21 15.72 2.88
N VAL A 108 2.94 15.95 1.60
CA VAL A 108 3.97 16.26 0.60
C VAL A 108 4.50 17.66 0.90
N VAL A 109 5.74 17.75 1.36
CA VAL A 109 6.36 19.03 1.77
C VAL A 109 7.21 19.65 0.66
N ALA A 110 7.69 18.85 -0.27
CA ALA A 110 8.48 19.30 -1.41
C ALA A 110 8.28 18.39 -2.61
N LYS A 111 8.49 18.91 -3.81
CA LYS A 111 8.46 18.19 -5.08
C LYS A 111 9.67 18.66 -5.91
N SER A 112 10.49 17.72 -6.37
CA SER A 112 11.58 18.01 -7.32
C SER A 112 11.04 18.15 -8.73
N ASP A 113 11.83 18.80 -9.58
CA ASP A 113 11.59 18.77 -11.02
C ASP A 113 11.69 17.33 -11.56
N VAL A 114 11.07 17.12 -12.71
CA VAL A 114 11.16 15.85 -13.42
C VAL A 114 12.55 15.75 -14.05
N ASP A 115 13.27 14.68 -13.73
CA ASP A 115 14.56 14.34 -14.34
C ASP A 115 14.35 13.15 -15.29
N ASP A 116 14.35 13.43 -16.59
CA ASP A 116 14.21 12.46 -17.66
C ASP A 116 15.55 11.87 -18.13
N THR A 117 16.66 12.36 -17.58
CA THR A 117 18.01 11.90 -17.90
C THR A 117 18.52 10.79 -16.97
N GLU A 118 17.86 10.58 -15.82
CA GLU A 118 18.26 9.58 -14.86
C GLU A 118 17.96 8.16 -15.36
N GLN A 119 18.93 7.26 -15.19
CA GLN A 119 18.74 5.85 -15.46
C GLN A 119 17.58 5.29 -14.62
N ALA A 120 16.56 4.76 -15.29
CA ALA A 120 15.44 4.09 -14.63
C ALA A 120 15.58 2.57 -14.66
N TYR A 121 15.00 1.92 -13.68
CA TYR A 121 14.98 0.47 -13.54
C TYR A 121 13.57 -0.04 -13.30
N ARG A 122 13.25 -1.20 -13.87
CA ARG A 122 12.04 -1.95 -13.55
C ARG A 122 12.34 -3.03 -12.52
N LEU A 123 11.69 -2.93 -11.36
CA LEU A 123 11.76 -3.92 -10.29
C LEU A 123 10.56 -4.85 -10.42
N ASN A 124 10.81 -6.14 -10.63
CA ASN A 124 9.78 -7.17 -10.73
C ASN A 124 9.78 -8.01 -9.45
N PHE A 125 8.62 -8.15 -8.81
CA PHE A 125 8.48 -8.91 -7.57
C PHE A 125 7.84 -10.28 -7.81
N ARG A 126 8.11 -11.24 -6.89
CA ARG A 126 7.59 -12.62 -6.99
C ARG A 126 6.06 -12.75 -6.86
N ASP A 127 5.39 -11.72 -6.40
CA ASP A 127 3.92 -11.65 -6.34
C ASP A 127 3.30 -11.08 -7.63
N GLY A 128 4.13 -10.77 -8.62
CA GLY A 128 3.72 -10.24 -9.92
C GLY A 128 3.54 -8.73 -9.93
N SER A 129 3.83 -8.03 -8.84
CA SER A 129 3.88 -6.56 -8.84
C SER A 129 5.16 -6.05 -9.49
N THR A 130 5.08 -4.85 -10.07
CA THR A 130 6.17 -4.19 -10.78
C THR A 130 6.20 -2.72 -10.40
N ILE A 131 7.39 -2.16 -10.22
CA ILE A 131 7.59 -0.72 -10.00
C ILE A 131 8.75 -0.24 -10.87
N VAL A 132 8.61 0.95 -11.44
CA VAL A 132 9.68 1.65 -12.15
C VAL A 132 10.19 2.78 -11.26
N ALA A 133 11.51 2.80 -11.05
CA ALA A 133 12.18 3.79 -10.21
C ALA A 133 13.53 4.20 -10.79
N GLY A 134 13.89 5.47 -10.59
CA GLY A 134 15.19 6.01 -10.96
C GLY A 134 16.33 5.40 -10.12
N GLU A 135 17.54 5.50 -10.62
CA GLU A 135 18.75 4.92 -9.99
C GLU A 135 18.94 5.35 -8.54
N ARG A 136 18.65 6.62 -8.24
CA ARG A 136 18.85 7.22 -6.90
C ARG A 136 17.66 7.03 -5.96
N HIS A 137 16.53 6.43 -6.42
CA HIS A 137 15.39 6.19 -5.53
C HIS A 137 15.77 5.29 -4.36
N LEU A 138 15.39 5.71 -3.15
CA LEU A 138 15.76 5.05 -1.90
C LEU A 138 14.69 4.04 -1.47
N TRP A 139 15.14 2.86 -1.11
CA TRP A 139 14.34 1.75 -0.61
C TRP A 139 14.79 1.34 0.78
N ASN A 140 13.85 1.17 1.68
CA ASN A 140 14.09 0.45 2.92
C ASN A 140 13.95 -1.04 2.63
N VAL A 141 15.08 -1.73 2.47
CA VAL A 141 15.12 -3.15 2.08
C VAL A 141 15.74 -4.00 3.17
N GLU A 142 15.40 -5.28 3.17
CA GLU A 142 16.10 -6.27 3.95
C GLU A 142 16.96 -7.13 3.02
N HIS A 143 18.28 -7.06 3.22
CA HIS A 143 19.24 -7.94 2.57
C HIS A 143 19.25 -9.28 3.29
N ILE A 144 18.96 -10.37 2.58
CA ILE A 144 18.68 -11.69 3.17
C ILE A 144 19.76 -12.75 2.93
N ILE A 145 20.92 -12.35 2.39
CA ILE A 145 22.08 -13.24 2.29
C ILE A 145 22.85 -13.16 3.61
N GLY A 146 23.09 -14.30 4.22
CA GLY A 146 23.67 -14.37 5.55
C GLY A 146 22.65 -14.06 6.64
N LYS A 147 23.01 -13.18 7.60
CA LYS A 147 22.08 -12.73 8.64
C LYS A 147 21.21 -11.59 8.10
N PRO A 148 19.89 -11.77 8.04
CA PRO A 148 19.00 -10.72 7.53
C PRO A 148 19.12 -9.41 8.34
N HIS A 149 19.22 -8.28 7.63
CA HIS A 149 19.28 -6.95 8.24
C HIS A 149 18.65 -5.90 7.32
N LEU A 150 18.00 -4.91 7.93
CA LEU A 150 17.44 -3.76 7.24
C LEU A 150 18.55 -2.79 6.81
N VAL A 151 18.44 -2.28 5.60
CA VAL A 151 19.38 -1.33 5.02
C VAL A 151 18.64 -0.38 4.07
N LEU A 152 19.11 0.86 4.00
CA LEU A 152 18.60 1.86 3.07
C LEU A 152 19.49 1.87 1.82
N TRP A 153 18.98 1.36 0.71
CA TRP A 153 19.68 1.26 -0.56
C TRP A 153 18.98 2.03 -1.67
N THR A 154 19.78 2.55 -2.60
CA THR A 154 19.29 3.08 -3.88
C THR A 154 18.89 1.95 -4.82
N THR A 155 18.09 2.27 -5.85
CA THR A 155 17.76 1.31 -6.90
C THR A 155 19.02 0.78 -7.59
N GLY A 156 20.02 1.65 -7.83
CA GLY A 156 21.31 1.25 -8.39
C GLY A 156 22.07 0.25 -7.51
N GLU A 157 22.09 0.45 -6.17
CA GLU A 157 22.72 -0.48 -5.24
C GLU A 157 22.00 -1.85 -5.22
N ILE A 158 20.67 -1.84 -5.30
CA ILE A 158 19.85 -3.05 -5.42
C ILE A 158 20.19 -3.79 -6.72
N TYR A 159 20.28 -3.06 -7.84
CA TYR A 159 20.66 -3.63 -9.13
C TYR A 159 22.04 -4.29 -9.08
N HIS A 160 23.05 -3.57 -8.63
CA HIS A 160 24.40 -4.10 -8.53
C HIS A 160 24.50 -5.32 -7.62
N CYS A 161 23.83 -5.31 -6.46
CA CYS A 161 23.79 -6.46 -5.56
C CYS A 161 23.16 -7.69 -6.24
N THR A 162 22.05 -7.49 -6.94
CA THR A 162 21.32 -8.57 -7.62
C THR A 162 22.13 -9.16 -8.77
N VAL A 163 22.74 -8.32 -9.60
CA VAL A 163 23.59 -8.74 -10.72
C VAL A 163 24.81 -9.52 -10.20
N LYS A 164 25.53 -8.97 -9.23
CA LYS A 164 26.68 -9.64 -8.61
C LYS A 164 26.34 -11.02 -8.02
N HIS A 165 25.17 -11.15 -7.41
CA HIS A 165 24.70 -12.46 -6.94
C HIS A 165 24.47 -13.45 -8.08
N ARG A 166 23.85 -13.02 -9.17
CA ARG A 166 23.60 -13.85 -10.35
C ARG A 166 24.88 -14.29 -11.04
N GLU A 167 25.82 -13.37 -11.21
CA GLU A 167 27.14 -13.67 -11.79
C GLU A 167 27.89 -14.71 -10.95
N LYS A 168 27.90 -14.55 -9.62
CA LYS A 168 28.51 -15.50 -8.70
C LYS A 168 27.95 -16.92 -8.82
N TYR A 169 26.64 -17.04 -9.08
CA TYR A 169 25.96 -18.34 -9.15
C TYR A 169 25.46 -18.68 -10.56
N ARG A 170 26.12 -18.15 -11.62
CA ARG A 170 25.69 -18.34 -13.02
C ARG A 170 25.58 -19.83 -13.41
N ASP A 171 26.41 -20.69 -12.85
CA ASP A 171 26.42 -22.13 -13.12
C ASP A 171 25.40 -22.91 -12.24
N ASN A 172 24.66 -22.22 -11.35
CA ASN A 172 23.63 -22.78 -10.52
C ASN A 172 22.34 -21.93 -10.65
N GLU A 173 21.50 -22.27 -11.63
CA GLU A 173 20.28 -21.52 -11.98
C GLU A 173 19.33 -21.33 -10.79
N LYS A 174 19.20 -22.32 -9.91
CA LYS A 174 18.34 -22.25 -8.74
C LYS A 174 18.82 -21.17 -7.76
N GLU A 175 20.13 -21.11 -7.49
CA GLU A 175 20.73 -20.11 -6.61
C GLU A 175 20.78 -18.73 -7.27
N ALA A 176 21.11 -18.64 -8.55
CA ALA A 176 21.09 -17.40 -9.31
C ALA A 176 19.72 -16.71 -9.31
N ARG A 177 18.63 -17.50 -9.36
CA ARG A 177 17.24 -16.99 -9.28
C ARG A 177 16.76 -16.75 -7.85
N ARG A 178 17.55 -16.99 -6.83
CA ARG A 178 17.14 -16.71 -5.45
C ARG A 178 17.01 -15.21 -5.22
N SER A 179 15.93 -14.79 -4.59
CA SER A 179 15.83 -13.39 -4.14
C SER A 179 16.85 -13.13 -3.05
N VAL A 180 17.61 -12.06 -3.20
CA VAL A 180 18.61 -11.60 -2.22
C VAL A 180 18.12 -10.41 -1.42
N ILE A 181 17.02 -9.80 -1.87
CA ILE A 181 16.41 -8.59 -1.32
C ILE A 181 14.92 -8.82 -1.16
N ARG A 182 14.38 -8.31 -0.06
CA ARG A 182 12.95 -8.23 0.17
C ARG A 182 12.59 -6.87 0.78
N ILE A 183 11.39 -6.37 0.46
CA ILE A 183 10.87 -5.10 0.93
C ILE A 183 9.71 -5.39 1.89
N PRO A 184 9.68 -4.82 3.10
CA PRO A 184 8.55 -4.97 4.00
C PRO A 184 7.25 -4.47 3.37
N VAL A 185 6.14 -5.16 3.61
CA VAL A 185 4.80 -4.69 3.24
C VAL A 185 4.43 -3.53 4.17
N ALA A 186 3.90 -2.44 3.60
CA ALA A 186 3.41 -1.31 4.39
C ALA A 186 2.28 -1.73 5.35
N LYS A 187 2.14 -1.02 6.45
CA LYS A 187 1.06 -1.25 7.42
C LYS A 187 -0.29 -0.79 6.83
N PRO A 188 -1.42 -1.21 7.44
CA PRO A 188 -2.74 -0.73 7.02
C PRO A 188 -2.83 0.79 7.04
N LEU A 189 -3.49 1.39 6.04
CA LEU A 189 -3.72 2.82 6.00
C LEU A 189 -4.58 3.26 7.21
N GLU A 190 -4.13 4.27 7.94
CA GLU A 190 -4.90 4.89 9.03
C GLU A 190 -5.85 5.93 8.43
N LEU A 191 -7.12 5.57 8.36
CA LEU A 191 -8.20 6.40 7.82
C LEU A 191 -9.31 6.55 8.87
N ALA A 192 -9.99 7.69 8.85
CA ALA A 192 -11.13 7.95 9.72
C ALA A 192 -12.31 7.01 9.41
N GLU A 193 -13.22 6.90 10.35
CA GLU A 193 -14.51 6.24 10.11
C GLU A 193 -15.30 7.01 9.07
N GLY A 194 -15.76 6.31 8.02
CA GLY A 194 -16.53 6.89 6.92
C GLY A 194 -18.03 6.72 7.13
N GLU A 195 -18.80 7.72 6.73
CA GLU A 195 -20.23 7.58 6.57
C GLU A 195 -20.53 6.79 5.30
N LEU A 196 -21.01 5.56 5.45
CA LEU A 196 -21.22 4.64 4.34
C LEU A 196 -22.71 4.44 4.07
N PRO A 197 -23.12 4.29 2.79
CA PRO A 197 -24.52 4.08 2.43
C PRO A 197 -25.19 2.90 3.14
N ILE A 198 -24.43 1.80 3.33
CA ILE A 198 -24.86 0.60 4.04
C ILE A 198 -23.67 -0.01 4.81
N ALA A 199 -23.99 -0.94 5.74
CA ALA A 199 -22.96 -1.64 6.50
C ALA A 199 -21.97 -2.38 5.59
N PRO A 200 -20.64 -2.27 5.86
CA PRO A 200 -19.59 -2.78 4.99
C PRO A 200 -19.69 -4.30 4.75
N TYR A 201 -20.03 -5.08 5.77
CA TYR A 201 -20.19 -6.52 5.63
C TYR A 201 -21.29 -6.88 4.61
N LEU A 202 -22.47 -6.23 4.71
CA LEU A 202 -23.58 -6.46 3.78
C LEU A 202 -23.19 -6.04 2.37
N TYR A 203 -22.48 -4.91 2.22
CA TYR A 203 -22.00 -4.44 0.92
C TYR A 203 -21.04 -5.46 0.28
N GLY A 204 -20.06 -5.94 1.04
CA GLY A 204 -19.13 -6.97 0.58
C GLY A 204 -19.82 -8.27 0.18
N TYR A 205 -20.78 -8.71 0.97
CA TYR A 205 -21.57 -9.91 0.67
C TYR A 205 -22.42 -9.73 -0.61
N TRP A 206 -23.04 -8.55 -0.78
CA TRP A 206 -23.82 -8.22 -1.99
C TRP A 206 -22.95 -8.14 -3.25
N LEU A 207 -21.73 -7.63 -3.15
CA LEU A 207 -20.79 -7.58 -4.29
C LEU A 207 -20.56 -8.97 -4.90
N GLY A 208 -20.48 -10.03 -4.09
CA GLY A 208 -20.40 -11.42 -4.56
C GLY A 208 -21.78 -11.97 -4.89
N ASN A 209 -22.58 -12.24 -3.88
CA ASN A 209 -23.82 -13.01 -3.98
C ASN A 209 -25.11 -12.18 -4.04
N GLY A 210 -25.05 -10.87 -4.30
CA GLY A 210 -26.24 -10.02 -4.44
C GLY A 210 -26.76 -9.95 -5.87
N CYS A 211 -28.04 -9.64 -6.02
CA CYS A 211 -28.63 -9.26 -7.29
C CYS A 211 -28.24 -7.80 -7.62
N ALA A 212 -27.89 -7.52 -8.87
CA ALA A 212 -27.54 -6.16 -9.30
C ALA A 212 -28.72 -5.20 -9.22
N THR A 213 -29.92 -5.66 -9.64
CA THR A 213 -31.13 -4.85 -9.85
C THR A 213 -32.19 -5.01 -8.77
N LYS A 214 -31.99 -5.95 -7.83
CA LYS A 214 -32.95 -6.22 -6.74
C LYS A 214 -32.23 -6.11 -5.38
N PRO A 215 -32.93 -5.65 -4.34
CA PRO A 215 -32.34 -5.48 -3.01
C PRO A 215 -32.26 -6.82 -2.24
N GLU A 216 -31.62 -7.81 -2.85
CA GLU A 216 -31.49 -9.17 -2.32
C GLU A 216 -30.07 -9.69 -2.37
N ILE A 217 -29.75 -10.59 -1.44
CA ILE A 217 -28.56 -11.45 -1.44
C ILE A 217 -28.99 -12.91 -1.41
N THR A 218 -28.20 -13.79 -2.01
CA THR A 218 -28.40 -15.24 -1.93
C THR A 218 -27.45 -15.84 -0.91
N VAL A 219 -27.98 -16.53 0.08
CA VAL A 219 -27.23 -17.12 1.18
C VAL A 219 -27.48 -18.63 1.20
N ARG A 220 -26.47 -19.47 1.49
CA ARG A 220 -26.65 -20.91 1.69
C ARG A 220 -27.46 -21.15 2.95
N ASP A 221 -28.28 -22.19 2.98
CA ASP A 221 -29.10 -22.54 4.14
C ASP A 221 -28.28 -22.65 5.42
N GLU A 222 -27.13 -23.32 5.35
CA GLU A 222 -26.22 -23.53 6.50
C GLU A 222 -25.58 -22.24 7.04
N ASP A 223 -25.47 -21.20 6.21
CA ASP A 223 -24.84 -19.93 6.57
C ASP A 223 -25.85 -18.84 6.97
N LEU A 224 -27.16 -19.07 6.76
CA LEU A 224 -28.20 -18.05 6.88
C LEU A 224 -28.17 -17.31 8.22
N GLN A 225 -28.16 -18.05 9.32
CA GLN A 225 -28.17 -17.45 10.66
C GLN A 225 -26.89 -16.67 10.96
N ALA A 226 -25.75 -17.16 10.47
CA ALA A 226 -24.48 -16.46 10.64
C ALA A 226 -24.44 -15.16 9.84
N VAL A 227 -24.92 -15.16 8.59
CA VAL A 227 -24.97 -13.94 7.74
C VAL A 227 -25.92 -12.92 8.33
N ILE A 228 -27.17 -13.30 8.67
CA ILE A 228 -28.16 -12.38 9.26
C ILE A 228 -27.64 -11.75 10.56
N ARG A 229 -26.99 -12.52 11.41
CA ARG A 229 -26.44 -12.03 12.68
C ARG A 229 -25.31 -11.00 12.53
N ASN A 230 -24.59 -11.04 11.40
CA ASN A 230 -23.52 -10.11 11.09
C ASN A 230 -23.96 -8.85 10.31
N VAL A 231 -25.23 -8.79 9.92
CA VAL A 231 -25.84 -7.64 9.26
C VAL A 231 -26.63 -6.81 10.28
N PRO A 232 -26.37 -5.51 10.47
CA PRO A 232 -27.05 -4.70 11.49
C PRO A 232 -28.47 -4.26 11.08
N TYR A 233 -29.04 -4.91 10.08
CA TYR A 233 -30.39 -4.64 9.55
C TYR A 233 -31.24 -5.88 9.64
N HIS A 234 -32.54 -5.70 9.74
CA HIS A 234 -33.50 -6.80 9.68
C HIS A 234 -33.97 -7.03 8.24
N PRO A 235 -33.93 -8.27 7.75
CA PRO A 235 -34.49 -8.58 6.44
C PRO A 235 -36.00 -8.36 6.47
N TYR A 236 -36.54 -7.71 5.42
CA TYR A 236 -37.98 -7.52 5.31
C TYR A 236 -38.69 -8.68 4.61
N ASN A 237 -37.95 -9.53 3.92
CA ASN A 237 -38.46 -10.74 3.29
C ASN A 237 -37.36 -11.79 3.13
N THR A 238 -37.75 -13.08 3.14
CA THR A 238 -36.90 -14.21 2.83
C THR A 238 -37.65 -15.20 1.94
N ILE A 239 -37.00 -15.71 0.90
CA ILE A 239 -37.57 -16.67 -0.02
C ILE A 239 -36.67 -17.90 -0.07
N GLN A 240 -37.22 -19.05 0.40
CA GLN A 240 -36.53 -20.33 0.38
C GLN A 240 -36.35 -20.83 -1.05
N GLN A 241 -35.19 -21.39 -1.35
CA GLN A 241 -34.84 -22.03 -2.60
C GLN A 241 -34.11 -23.37 -2.27
N PRO A 242 -33.99 -24.32 -3.20
CA PRO A 242 -33.22 -25.52 -2.96
C PRO A 242 -31.74 -25.21 -2.60
N GLY A 243 -31.35 -25.49 -1.35
CA GLY A 243 -29.99 -25.29 -0.84
C GLY A 243 -29.57 -23.84 -0.56
N SER A 244 -30.49 -22.87 -0.67
CA SER A 244 -30.20 -21.46 -0.43
C SER A 244 -31.44 -20.63 -0.10
N VAL A 245 -31.24 -19.46 0.49
CA VAL A 245 -32.30 -18.48 0.80
C VAL A 245 -31.98 -17.16 0.13
N ARG A 246 -32.93 -16.53 -0.53
CA ARG A 246 -32.85 -15.13 -0.89
C ARG A 246 -33.31 -14.29 0.29
N VAL A 247 -32.47 -13.35 0.66
CA VAL A 247 -32.69 -12.45 1.80
C VAL A 247 -32.76 -11.01 1.28
N TYR A 248 -33.82 -10.31 1.63
CA TYR A 248 -34.12 -8.97 1.12
C TYR A 248 -33.90 -7.92 2.21
N TYR A 249 -33.08 -6.89 1.88
CA TYR A 249 -32.82 -5.75 2.76
C TYR A 249 -33.17 -4.44 2.06
N HIS A 250 -33.92 -3.56 2.72
CA HIS A 250 -34.28 -2.25 2.16
C HIS A 250 -33.05 -1.40 1.82
N GLU A 251 -32.00 -1.48 2.63
CA GLU A 251 -30.78 -0.71 2.52
C GLU A 251 -30.03 -0.97 1.22
N LEU A 252 -30.12 -2.19 0.66
CA LEU A 252 -29.50 -2.55 -0.62
C LEU A 252 -30.00 -1.68 -1.79
N ARG A 253 -31.18 -1.06 -1.69
CA ARG A 253 -31.67 -0.15 -2.72
C ARG A 253 -30.76 1.05 -2.97
N LYS A 254 -29.93 1.42 -1.98
CA LYS A 254 -28.99 2.54 -2.09
C LYS A 254 -27.77 2.26 -2.97
N ILE A 255 -27.54 0.98 -3.32
CA ILE A 255 -26.31 0.53 -3.99
C ILE A 255 -26.55 -0.30 -5.25
N LEU A 256 -27.80 -0.44 -5.68
CA LEU A 256 -28.13 -1.21 -6.88
C LEU A 256 -27.46 -0.62 -8.14
N VAL A 257 -27.09 -1.47 -9.06
CA VAL A 257 -26.44 -1.12 -10.33
C VAL A 257 -27.17 -1.75 -11.51
N PRO A 258 -27.03 -1.22 -12.73
CA PRO A 258 -27.74 -1.71 -13.90
C PRO A 258 -27.48 -3.16 -14.22
N THR A 259 -26.22 -3.59 -14.12
CA THR A 259 -25.81 -4.97 -14.39
C THR A 259 -24.84 -5.50 -13.34
N PHE A 260 -24.65 -6.81 -13.26
CA PHE A 260 -23.67 -7.39 -12.35
C PHE A 260 -22.23 -6.99 -12.71
N ARG A 261 -21.98 -6.64 -13.98
CA ARG A 261 -20.66 -6.18 -14.45
C ARG A 261 -20.29 -4.79 -13.97
N ASP A 262 -21.30 -4.00 -13.53
CA ASP A 262 -21.10 -2.67 -12.97
C ASP A 262 -20.71 -2.70 -11.49
N LYS A 263 -20.71 -3.86 -10.86
CA LYS A 263 -20.28 -4.03 -9.48
C LYS A 263 -18.79 -3.70 -9.34
N VAL A 264 -18.51 -2.78 -8.45
CA VAL A 264 -17.15 -2.33 -8.08
C VAL A 264 -17.19 -1.82 -6.65
N ILE A 265 -16.08 -1.93 -5.92
CA ILE A 265 -16.02 -1.32 -4.58
C ILE A 265 -15.93 0.19 -4.74
N SER A 266 -16.88 0.91 -4.16
CA SER A 266 -16.86 2.38 -4.12
C SER A 266 -15.65 2.91 -3.35
N VAL A 267 -15.10 4.04 -3.81
CA VAL A 267 -13.95 4.71 -3.15
C VAL A 267 -14.27 5.04 -1.69
N ALA A 268 -15.51 5.42 -1.35
CA ALA A 268 -15.91 5.65 0.02
C ALA A 268 -15.62 4.46 0.94
N TYR A 269 -15.86 3.23 0.48
CA TYR A 269 -15.54 2.02 1.25
C TYR A 269 -14.04 1.70 1.27
N LEU A 270 -13.33 1.96 0.17
CA LEU A 270 -11.87 1.75 0.09
C LEU A 270 -11.10 2.74 0.98
N ARG A 271 -11.70 3.87 1.32
CA ARG A 271 -11.11 4.95 2.14
C ARG A 271 -11.78 5.11 3.51
N ALA A 272 -12.60 4.15 3.92
CA ALA A 272 -13.18 4.09 5.24
C ALA A 272 -12.15 3.60 6.29
N SER A 273 -12.52 3.56 7.56
CA SER A 273 -11.65 3.09 8.65
C SER A 273 -11.14 1.66 8.41
N GLN A 274 -10.05 1.29 9.06
CA GLN A 274 -9.50 -0.07 8.96
C GLN A 274 -10.54 -1.13 9.33
N HIS A 275 -11.34 -0.88 10.38
CA HIS A 275 -12.42 -1.77 10.80
C HIS A 275 -13.48 -1.95 9.70
N GLN A 276 -13.97 -0.85 9.12
CA GLN A 276 -14.98 -0.89 8.05
C GLN A 276 -14.46 -1.60 6.80
N ARG A 277 -13.21 -1.38 6.42
CA ARG A 277 -12.58 -2.10 5.30
C ARG A 277 -12.39 -3.59 5.59
N TRP A 278 -12.12 -3.95 6.85
CA TRP A 278 -12.02 -5.34 7.25
C TRP A 278 -13.37 -6.04 7.18
N GLU A 279 -14.43 -5.41 7.66
CA GLU A 279 -15.80 -5.94 7.53
C GLU A 279 -16.22 -6.13 6.07
N LEU A 280 -15.88 -5.17 5.19
CA LEU A 280 -16.08 -5.28 3.75
C LEU A 280 -15.36 -6.53 3.18
N LEU A 281 -14.09 -6.73 3.53
CA LEU A 281 -13.33 -7.91 3.13
C LEU A 281 -13.99 -9.20 3.62
N GLN A 282 -14.47 -9.23 4.86
CA GLN A 282 -15.16 -10.41 5.39
C GLN A 282 -16.45 -10.72 4.62
N GLY A 283 -17.25 -9.70 4.26
CA GLY A 283 -18.44 -9.89 3.42
C GLY A 283 -18.11 -10.46 2.02
N LEU A 284 -17.06 -9.94 1.36
CA LEU A 284 -16.56 -10.47 0.09
C LEU A 284 -16.07 -11.92 0.23
N MET A 285 -15.37 -12.22 1.30
CA MET A 285 -14.86 -13.58 1.53
C MET A 285 -15.95 -14.56 1.95
N ASP A 286 -17.01 -14.10 2.59
CA ASP A 286 -18.15 -14.94 2.97
C ASP A 286 -19.07 -15.26 1.79
N SER A 287 -19.14 -14.36 0.79
CA SER A 287 -19.83 -14.63 -0.48
C SER A 287 -18.97 -15.51 -1.41
N ASP A 288 -18.05 -14.91 -2.16
CA ASP A 288 -17.28 -15.54 -3.24
C ASP A 288 -15.87 -16.00 -2.85
N GLY A 289 -15.45 -15.73 -1.62
CA GLY A 289 -14.13 -16.15 -1.15
C GLY A 289 -14.09 -17.60 -0.67
N CYS A 290 -12.90 -18.18 -0.69
CA CYS A 290 -12.62 -19.45 -0.04
C CYS A 290 -11.29 -19.43 0.72
N ILE A 291 -11.17 -20.30 1.73
CA ILE A 291 -9.92 -20.55 2.43
C ILE A 291 -9.42 -21.93 1.98
N ALA A 292 -8.20 -21.96 1.45
CA ALA A 292 -7.61 -23.20 0.95
C ALA A 292 -7.39 -24.18 2.10
N SER A 293 -7.94 -25.38 1.96
CA SER A 293 -7.82 -26.43 2.97
C SER A 293 -6.35 -26.74 3.28
N ARG A 294 -6.02 -26.85 4.56
CA ARG A 294 -4.66 -27.12 5.07
C ARG A 294 -3.59 -26.07 4.71
N LYS A 295 -4.02 -24.90 4.20
CA LYS A 295 -3.17 -23.75 3.92
C LYS A 295 -3.73 -22.53 4.63
N ALA A 296 -2.88 -21.59 5.04
CA ALA A 296 -3.34 -20.32 5.56
C ALA A 296 -3.55 -19.31 4.43
N GLN A 297 -4.04 -19.75 3.29
CA GLN A 297 -4.21 -18.93 2.09
C GLN A 297 -5.69 -18.72 1.82
N SER A 298 -6.08 -17.47 1.76
CA SER A 298 -7.40 -17.02 1.29
C SER A 298 -7.35 -16.78 -0.22
N VAL A 299 -8.45 -17.10 -0.88
CA VAL A 299 -8.61 -16.95 -2.33
C VAL A 299 -9.94 -16.26 -2.60
N TYR A 300 -9.89 -15.20 -3.36
CA TYR A 300 -11.07 -14.53 -3.91
C TYR A 300 -11.05 -14.66 -5.43
N VAL A 301 -12.21 -14.90 -6.04
CA VAL A 301 -12.34 -15.05 -7.50
C VAL A 301 -13.44 -14.16 -8.06
N SER A 302 -13.23 -13.61 -9.24
CA SER A 302 -14.25 -12.84 -9.97
C SER A 302 -14.01 -12.92 -11.47
N THR A 303 -15.06 -12.85 -12.26
CA THR A 303 -14.98 -12.63 -13.72
C THR A 303 -15.05 -11.14 -14.08
N ILE A 304 -15.29 -10.26 -13.09
CA ILE A 304 -15.36 -8.81 -13.27
C ILE A 304 -13.99 -8.21 -12.93
N LYS A 305 -13.25 -7.77 -13.96
CA LYS A 305 -11.89 -7.21 -13.79
C LYS A 305 -11.85 -6.05 -12.81
N ARG A 306 -12.73 -5.06 -12.98
CA ARG A 306 -12.79 -3.86 -12.12
C ARG A 306 -13.05 -4.21 -10.65
N LEU A 307 -13.92 -5.21 -10.39
CA LEU A 307 -14.15 -5.69 -9.03
C LEU A 307 -12.90 -6.38 -8.47
N ALA A 308 -12.26 -7.24 -9.24
CA ALA A 308 -11.03 -7.91 -8.82
C ALA A 308 -9.90 -6.88 -8.51
N GLU A 309 -9.73 -5.86 -9.34
CA GLU A 309 -8.78 -4.77 -9.12
C GLU A 309 -9.10 -3.98 -7.84
N SER A 310 -10.39 -3.67 -7.59
CA SER A 310 -10.79 -2.98 -6.36
C SER A 310 -10.63 -3.84 -5.10
N VAL A 311 -10.79 -5.16 -5.19
CA VAL A 311 -10.46 -6.08 -4.09
C VAL A 311 -8.95 -6.11 -3.80
N ARG A 312 -8.11 -6.04 -4.83
CA ARG A 312 -6.66 -5.89 -4.62
C ARG A 312 -6.30 -4.60 -3.91
N GLU A 313 -6.94 -3.49 -4.31
CA GLU A 313 -6.76 -2.20 -3.64
C GLU A 313 -7.19 -2.26 -2.18
N LEU A 314 -8.34 -2.88 -1.88
CA LEU A 314 -8.79 -3.11 -0.52
C LEU A 314 -7.73 -3.87 0.30
N LEU A 315 -7.18 -4.95 -0.25
CA LEU A 315 -6.15 -5.75 0.42
C LEU A 315 -4.88 -4.93 0.68
N TRP A 316 -4.39 -4.15 -0.31
CA TRP A 316 -3.23 -3.28 -0.11
C TRP A 316 -3.49 -2.22 0.95
N SER A 317 -4.68 -1.61 0.96
CA SER A 317 -5.06 -0.62 1.97
C SER A 317 -5.11 -1.19 3.40
N LEU A 318 -5.27 -2.50 3.52
CA LEU A 318 -5.21 -3.26 4.78
C LEU A 318 -3.81 -3.84 5.09
N GLY A 319 -2.77 -3.45 4.34
CA GLY A 319 -1.42 -3.97 4.52
C GLY A 319 -1.27 -5.45 4.14
N ILE A 320 -2.14 -5.97 3.27
CA ILE A 320 -2.15 -7.38 2.89
C ILE A 320 -1.56 -7.56 1.50
N LYS A 321 -0.41 -8.23 1.44
CA LYS A 321 0.19 -8.63 0.18
C LYS A 321 -0.69 -9.65 -0.54
N ASN A 322 -0.92 -9.43 -1.82
CA ASN A 322 -1.72 -10.30 -2.65
C ASN A 322 -1.09 -10.52 -4.03
N ALA A 323 -1.48 -11.58 -4.69
CA ALA A 323 -1.12 -11.87 -6.07
C ALA A 323 -2.40 -12.18 -6.87
N MET A 324 -2.53 -11.61 -8.06
CA MET A 324 -3.63 -11.89 -8.97
C MET A 324 -3.12 -12.71 -10.16
N LYS A 325 -3.88 -13.74 -10.52
CA LYS A 325 -3.65 -14.56 -11.71
C LYS A 325 -4.89 -14.51 -12.59
N GLU A 326 -4.68 -14.32 -13.88
CA GLU A 326 -5.71 -14.45 -14.92
C GLU A 326 -5.68 -15.86 -15.48
N SER A 327 -6.84 -16.43 -15.74
CA SER A 327 -7.00 -17.73 -16.39
C SER A 327 -8.34 -17.79 -17.12
N PRO A 328 -8.51 -18.64 -18.15
CA PRO A 328 -9.81 -18.89 -18.75
C PRO A 328 -10.81 -19.36 -17.67
N SER A 329 -12.03 -18.82 -17.70
CA SER A 329 -13.12 -19.27 -16.85
C SER A 329 -13.74 -20.53 -17.43
N THR A 330 -14.01 -21.52 -16.57
CA THR A 330 -14.67 -22.76 -16.97
C THR A 330 -15.91 -23.00 -16.11
N ARG A 331 -16.97 -23.54 -16.71
CA ARG A 331 -18.17 -23.99 -16.02
C ARG A 331 -18.45 -25.44 -16.42
N TYR A 332 -18.50 -26.33 -15.42
CA TYR A 332 -18.62 -27.79 -15.65
C TYR A 332 -17.54 -28.33 -16.61
N GLY A 333 -16.32 -27.80 -16.53
CA GLY A 333 -15.20 -28.21 -17.40
C GLY A 333 -15.20 -27.60 -18.80
N GLN A 334 -16.23 -26.83 -19.18
CA GLN A 334 -16.31 -26.15 -20.47
C GLN A 334 -15.89 -24.67 -20.35
N PRO A 335 -15.10 -24.14 -21.31
CA PRO A 335 -14.75 -22.72 -21.33
C PRO A 335 -16.01 -21.85 -21.46
N THR A 336 -16.08 -20.77 -20.67
CA THR A 336 -17.18 -19.79 -20.73
C THR A 336 -16.89 -18.62 -21.67
N GLY A 337 -15.65 -18.50 -22.18
CA GLY A 337 -15.19 -17.34 -22.96
C GLY A 337 -14.83 -16.13 -22.09
N GLU A 338 -15.02 -16.22 -20.78
CA GLU A 338 -14.68 -15.14 -19.83
C GLU A 338 -13.30 -15.39 -19.18
N THR A 339 -12.67 -14.32 -18.70
CA THR A 339 -11.44 -14.39 -17.89
C THR A 339 -11.80 -14.47 -16.41
N LEU A 340 -11.21 -15.43 -15.71
CA LEU A 340 -11.31 -15.57 -14.27
C LEU A 340 -10.09 -14.90 -13.60
N TYR A 341 -10.35 -13.94 -12.74
CA TYR A 341 -9.36 -13.25 -11.92
C TYR A 341 -9.29 -13.91 -10.54
N THR A 342 -8.17 -14.56 -10.25
CA THR A 342 -7.94 -15.27 -8.97
C THR A 342 -6.96 -14.47 -8.12
N ILE A 343 -7.43 -13.94 -6.99
CA ILE A 343 -6.63 -13.20 -6.02
C ILE A 343 -6.28 -14.11 -4.86
N ARG A 344 -4.99 -14.27 -4.57
CA ARG A 344 -4.47 -15.08 -3.46
C ARG A 344 -3.75 -14.20 -2.46
N PHE A 345 -4.06 -14.38 -1.19
CA PHE A 345 -3.46 -13.63 -0.10
C PHE A 345 -3.44 -14.45 1.20
N THR A 346 -2.70 -13.99 2.19
CA THR A 346 -2.58 -14.66 3.49
C THR A 346 -2.70 -13.63 4.59
N THR A 347 -3.50 -13.94 5.61
CA THR A 347 -3.65 -13.14 6.83
C THR A 347 -3.22 -13.95 8.05
N PHE A 348 -2.95 -13.28 9.16
CA PHE A 348 -2.61 -13.91 10.44
C PHE A 348 -3.86 -14.40 11.17
N ASP A 349 -3.66 -15.16 12.24
CA ASP A 349 -4.76 -15.86 12.93
C ASP A 349 -5.65 -14.93 13.76
N ASP A 350 -5.11 -13.81 14.22
CA ASP A 350 -5.82 -12.71 14.87
C ASP A 350 -6.72 -11.89 13.93
N GLN A 351 -6.62 -12.15 12.61
CA GLN A 351 -7.33 -11.42 11.55
C GLN A 351 -8.11 -12.37 10.64
N PRO A 352 -9.25 -12.94 11.09
CA PRO A 352 -10.05 -13.87 10.31
C PRO A 352 -10.69 -13.15 9.11
N THR A 353 -10.44 -13.65 7.91
CA THR A 353 -10.98 -13.12 6.65
C THR A 353 -12.41 -13.50 6.37
N SER A 354 -13.04 -14.30 7.23
CA SER A 354 -14.41 -14.79 7.13
C SER A 354 -15.06 -14.77 8.49
N LYS A 355 -16.35 -14.53 8.56
CA LYS A 355 -17.20 -14.67 9.76
C LYS A 355 -17.92 -16.03 9.79
N LEU A 356 -17.84 -16.81 8.69
CA LEU A 356 -18.46 -18.13 8.60
C LEU A 356 -17.56 -19.22 9.19
N HIS A 357 -18.03 -19.88 10.25
CA HIS A 357 -17.29 -20.90 10.98
C HIS A 357 -16.74 -22.00 10.06
N ARG A 358 -17.55 -22.51 9.09
CA ARG A 358 -17.13 -23.53 8.11
C ARG A 358 -15.94 -23.12 7.23
N LYS A 359 -15.74 -21.81 7.01
CA LYS A 359 -14.60 -21.28 6.27
C LYS A 359 -13.39 -21.10 7.17
N ILE A 360 -13.60 -20.61 8.39
CA ILE A 360 -12.52 -20.39 9.38
C ILE A 360 -11.85 -21.70 9.76
N CYS A 361 -12.60 -22.76 10.04
CA CYS A 361 -12.07 -24.06 10.42
C CYS A 361 -11.17 -24.73 9.38
N ARG A 362 -11.18 -24.25 8.11
CA ARG A 362 -10.27 -24.73 7.07
C ARG A 362 -8.88 -24.13 7.16
N LYS A 363 -8.71 -23.03 7.89
CA LYS A 363 -7.44 -22.31 8.00
C LYS A 363 -6.47 -23.11 8.88
N ARG A 364 -5.24 -23.27 8.41
CA ARG A 364 -4.16 -23.81 9.26
C ARG A 364 -3.60 -22.67 10.09
N GLU A 365 -3.41 -22.90 11.37
CA GLU A 365 -2.76 -21.94 12.27
C GLU A 365 -1.39 -21.50 11.78
N ARG A 366 -1.10 -20.21 11.93
CA ARG A 366 0.19 -19.61 11.61
C ARG A 366 0.64 -18.70 12.75
N VAL A 367 1.68 -19.15 13.43
CA VAL A 367 2.23 -18.49 14.63
C VAL A 367 3.46 -17.63 14.32
N LYS A 368 4.03 -17.67 13.09
CA LYS A 368 5.29 -16.98 12.75
C LYS A 368 5.15 -16.05 11.56
N GLU A 369 5.95 -14.97 11.57
CA GLU A 369 6.21 -14.12 10.40
C GLU A 369 6.47 -14.98 9.17
N THR A 370 5.79 -14.64 8.10
CA THR A 370 5.78 -15.45 6.89
C THR A 370 6.23 -14.62 5.70
N ARG A 371 6.43 -15.29 4.57
CA ARG A 371 6.71 -14.65 3.28
C ARG A 371 5.67 -13.60 2.89
N SER A 372 4.48 -13.62 3.51
CA SER A 372 3.43 -12.62 3.25
C SER A 372 3.75 -11.22 3.78
N CYS A 373 4.68 -11.07 4.72
CA CYS A 373 5.09 -9.76 5.25
C CYS A 373 6.08 -9.00 4.36
N PHE A 374 6.54 -9.61 3.26
CA PHE A 374 7.57 -9.02 2.41
C PHE A 374 7.27 -9.20 0.92
N HIS A 375 7.61 -8.20 0.12
CA HIS A 375 7.76 -8.32 -1.33
C HIS A 375 9.19 -8.81 -1.64
N TYR A 376 9.30 -9.95 -2.30
CA TYR A 376 10.60 -10.50 -2.69
C TYR A 376 10.94 -10.06 -4.09
N LEU A 377 12.10 -9.42 -4.27
CA LEU A 377 12.59 -9.04 -5.59
C LEU A 377 12.86 -10.31 -6.41
N ALA A 378 12.21 -10.43 -7.54
CA ALA A 378 12.42 -11.52 -8.49
C ALA A 378 13.50 -11.14 -9.49
N ASP A 379 13.41 -9.91 -10.02
CA ASP A 379 14.28 -9.39 -11.04
C ASP A 379 14.36 -7.86 -10.99
N ILE A 380 15.42 -7.29 -11.55
CA ILE A 380 15.59 -5.86 -11.78
C ILE A 380 16.33 -5.66 -13.09
N GLU A 381 15.79 -4.82 -13.94
CA GLU A 381 16.35 -4.55 -15.28
C GLU A 381 16.41 -3.06 -15.54
N PRO A 382 17.51 -2.56 -16.16
CA PRO A 382 17.58 -1.17 -16.60
C PRO A 382 16.59 -0.96 -17.74
N LEU A 383 15.95 0.21 -17.76
CA LEU A 383 15.11 0.67 -18.88
C LEU A 383 15.96 1.53 -19.80
N GLN A 384 15.75 1.40 -21.11
CA GLN A 384 16.38 2.20 -22.14
C GLN A 384 15.74 3.56 -22.24
#